data_4c1023799471c5fde76bcaaa363bbe95
#
_entry.id   4c1023799471c5fde76bcaaa363bbe95
#
_cell.length_a   1.000
_cell.length_b   1.000
_cell.length_c   1.000
_cell.angle_alpha   90.00
_cell.angle_beta   90.00
_cell.angle_gamma   90.00
#
_symmetry.space_group_name_H-M   'P 1'
#
loop_
_entity.id
_entity.type
_entity.pdbx_description
1 polymer ?
#
loop_
_entity_poly.entity_id
_entity_poly.type
_entity_poly.pdbx_seq_one_letter_code
_entity_poly.pdbx_strand_id
1 'polypeptide(L)'
;MTAKSQRIDRLVRFSLTTADAASAARFYEAAFGCRRIAADRLAGPEFERLMDVHGGADRITLGLGCEIIELLQFDVPGVTYPEDSSSSDLRFQHLAIVVADIEQAFERLSCVAGWKPISIGGPQRLPQSSGGVTAFKFRDPEGHPLELLTFPDGGDRRWTEMPAGEIFLGIDHSAISVSDSARSVTFYQKLGLVVSARSFNFGAAQERLDDVAGAQVDVTALALSCDTPHLELLCYRNVRDRRMPVQPAARSNDIACTRLVYEVPATQAADSHRLMRDPDDHTLLLVSRASTVWGSASGDGDQNSRPKTINIQ
;
A
#
# COMPACT_ATOMS: atom_id res chain seq x y z
N MET A 1 -3.91 -34.48 7.42
CA MET A 1 -2.71 -33.63 7.27
C MET A 1 -3.16 -32.20 7.53
N THR A 2 -2.84 -31.63 8.69
CA THR A 2 -3.11 -30.24 9.00
C THR A 2 -2.25 -29.37 8.08
N ALA A 3 -2.87 -28.57 7.23
CA ALA A 3 -2.17 -27.58 6.41
C ALA A 3 -1.30 -26.72 7.35
N LYS A 4 0.02 -26.74 7.19
CA LYS A 4 0.92 -25.86 7.92
C LYS A 4 0.44 -24.44 7.68
N SER A 5 0.09 -23.72 8.75
CA SER A 5 -0.27 -22.31 8.70
C SER A 5 0.90 -21.55 8.05
N GLN A 6 0.63 -20.94 6.90
CA GLN A 6 1.64 -20.12 6.21
C GLN A 6 1.74 -18.80 6.99
N ARG A 7 2.87 -18.57 7.65
CA ARG A 7 3.13 -17.33 8.38
C ARG A 7 3.95 -16.39 7.52
N ILE A 8 3.64 -15.11 7.58
CA ILE A 8 4.41 -14.03 6.97
C ILE A 8 5.30 -13.38 8.03
N ASP A 9 6.48 -12.90 7.61
CA ASP A 9 7.46 -12.29 8.51
C ASP A 9 7.32 -10.76 8.53
N ARG A 10 7.23 -10.14 7.34
CA ARG A 10 7.15 -8.68 7.22
C ARG A 10 6.53 -8.26 5.87
N LEU A 11 5.98 -7.06 5.82
CA LEU A 11 5.64 -6.37 4.59
C LEU A 11 6.92 -5.77 4.01
N VAL A 12 7.27 -6.12 2.76
CA VAL A 12 8.55 -5.70 2.15
C VAL A 12 8.38 -4.63 1.09
N ARG A 13 7.20 -4.50 0.48
CA ARG A 13 6.89 -3.45 -0.49
C ARG A 13 5.41 -3.40 -0.86
N PHE A 14 5.02 -2.28 -1.45
CA PHE A 14 3.72 -2.05 -2.06
C PHE A 14 3.90 -2.08 -3.58
N SER A 15 3.21 -2.97 -4.28
CA SER A 15 3.36 -3.16 -5.72
C SER A 15 2.08 -2.70 -6.44
N LEU A 16 2.18 -1.61 -7.19
CA LEU A 16 1.10 -1.00 -7.94
C LEU A 16 1.23 -1.37 -9.41
N THR A 17 0.10 -1.70 -10.04
CA THR A 17 0.05 -1.83 -11.51
C THR A 17 -0.15 -0.45 -12.11
N THR A 18 0.60 -0.10 -13.14
CA THR A 18 0.57 1.21 -13.80
C THR A 18 0.51 1.03 -15.33
N ALA A 19 -0.10 1.99 -16.02
CA ALA A 19 -0.12 2.03 -17.48
C ALA A 19 1.21 2.57 -18.05
N ASP A 20 1.89 3.47 -17.30
CA ASP A 20 3.18 4.06 -17.66
C ASP A 20 4.06 4.20 -16.41
N ALA A 21 4.93 3.22 -16.18
CA ALA A 21 5.79 3.18 -15.00
C ALA A 21 6.73 4.39 -14.91
N ALA A 22 7.19 4.92 -16.05
CA ALA A 22 8.08 6.08 -16.07
C ALA A 22 7.33 7.36 -15.69
N SER A 23 6.10 7.56 -16.17
CA SER A 23 5.25 8.70 -15.80
C SER A 23 4.80 8.62 -14.34
N ALA A 24 4.38 7.45 -13.88
CA ALA A 24 4.03 7.23 -12.48
C ALA A 24 5.23 7.53 -11.56
N ALA A 25 6.43 7.01 -11.88
CA ALA A 25 7.63 7.27 -11.10
C ALA A 25 7.94 8.77 -10.99
N ARG A 26 7.86 9.53 -12.11
CA ARG A 26 8.04 10.98 -12.09
C ARG A 26 7.05 11.70 -11.18
N PHE A 27 5.79 11.25 -11.17
CA PHE A 27 4.78 11.81 -10.26
C PHE A 27 5.17 11.55 -8.79
N TYR A 28 5.52 10.32 -8.41
CA TYR A 28 5.92 9.98 -7.04
C TYR A 28 7.22 10.68 -6.61
N GLU A 29 8.19 10.83 -7.52
CA GLU A 29 9.42 11.60 -7.29
C GLU A 29 9.12 13.09 -7.03
N ALA A 30 8.26 13.70 -7.85
CA ALA A 30 7.90 15.12 -7.73
C ALA A 30 7.02 15.40 -6.52
N ALA A 31 5.95 14.60 -6.33
CA ALA A 31 4.97 14.82 -5.28
C ALA A 31 5.52 14.51 -3.89
N PHE A 32 6.24 13.40 -3.73
CA PHE A 32 6.62 12.86 -2.42
C PHE A 32 8.13 12.80 -2.18
N GLY A 33 8.95 13.16 -3.17
CA GLY A 33 10.40 13.03 -3.06
C GLY A 33 10.89 11.57 -3.06
N CYS A 34 10.10 10.66 -3.62
CA CYS A 34 10.52 9.26 -3.74
C CYS A 34 11.84 9.17 -4.49
N ARG A 35 12.73 8.30 -4.04
CA ARG A 35 14.03 8.07 -4.67
C ARG A 35 13.97 6.82 -5.53
N ARG A 36 14.29 6.95 -6.82
CA ARG A 36 14.39 5.78 -7.70
C ARG A 36 15.56 4.89 -7.27
N ILE A 37 15.25 3.61 -6.97
CA ILE A 37 16.22 2.60 -6.50
C ILE A 37 16.69 1.74 -7.66
N ALA A 38 15.73 1.25 -8.48
CA ALA A 38 16.01 0.34 -9.59
C ALA A 38 15.00 0.51 -10.71
N ALA A 39 15.40 0.07 -11.91
CA ALA A 39 14.51 -0.15 -13.03
C ALA A 39 14.97 -1.43 -13.72
N ASP A 40 14.09 -2.40 -13.86
CA ASP A 40 14.39 -3.70 -14.46
C ASP A 40 13.13 -4.30 -15.08
N ARG A 41 13.22 -5.55 -15.55
CA ARG A 41 12.12 -6.24 -16.19
C ARG A 41 11.88 -7.59 -15.53
N LEU A 42 10.62 -7.91 -15.31
CA LEU A 42 10.15 -9.21 -14.86
C LEU A 42 9.52 -9.95 -16.04
N ALA A 43 9.94 -11.18 -16.31
CA ALA A 43 9.40 -11.96 -17.42
C ALA A 43 9.69 -13.46 -17.23
N GLY A 44 9.10 -14.27 -18.09
CA GLY A 44 9.31 -15.70 -18.16
C GLY A 44 8.14 -16.52 -17.61
N PRO A 45 8.18 -17.86 -17.81
CA PRO A 45 7.03 -18.72 -17.51
C PRO A 45 6.60 -18.73 -16.05
N GLU A 46 7.51 -18.48 -15.11
CA GLU A 46 7.20 -18.40 -13.69
C GLU A 46 6.43 -17.10 -13.39
N PHE A 47 6.87 -15.97 -13.96
CA PHE A 47 6.18 -14.69 -13.84
C PHE A 47 4.77 -14.75 -14.42
N GLU A 48 4.62 -15.30 -15.65
CA GLU A 48 3.32 -15.44 -16.31
C GLU A 48 2.34 -16.30 -15.48
N ARG A 49 2.82 -17.44 -14.94
CA ARG A 49 2.00 -18.29 -14.07
C ARG A 49 1.61 -17.58 -12.77
N LEU A 50 2.56 -16.85 -12.15
CA LEU A 50 2.32 -16.18 -10.89
C LEU A 50 1.31 -15.04 -11.03
N MET A 51 1.45 -14.25 -12.09
CA MET A 51 0.60 -13.08 -12.35
C MET A 51 -0.68 -13.41 -13.12
N ASP A 52 -0.77 -14.62 -13.67
CA ASP A 52 -1.86 -15.04 -14.57
C ASP A 52 -2.06 -14.06 -15.74
N VAL A 53 -0.94 -13.64 -16.35
CA VAL A 53 -0.88 -12.69 -17.48
C VAL A 53 0.23 -13.11 -18.43
N HIS A 54 -0.01 -13.07 -19.74
CA HIS A 54 1.02 -13.32 -20.72
C HIS A 54 2.04 -12.18 -20.83
N GLY A 55 3.29 -12.53 -21.13
CA GLY A 55 4.39 -11.58 -21.29
C GLY A 55 5.04 -11.20 -19.97
N GLY A 56 5.68 -10.04 -19.94
CA GLY A 56 6.40 -9.53 -18.78
C GLY A 56 5.80 -8.23 -18.24
N ALA A 57 6.56 -7.60 -17.37
CA ALA A 57 6.30 -6.25 -16.88
C ALA A 57 7.63 -5.51 -16.70
N ASP A 58 7.66 -4.25 -17.12
CA ASP A 58 8.71 -3.32 -16.71
C ASP A 58 8.43 -2.88 -15.28
N ARG A 59 9.49 -2.87 -14.46
CA ARG A 59 9.41 -2.54 -13.04
C ARG A 59 10.27 -1.35 -12.71
N ILE A 60 9.68 -0.35 -12.03
CA ILE A 60 10.44 0.72 -11.37
C ILE A 60 10.23 0.59 -9.86
N THR A 61 11.33 0.59 -9.13
CA THR A 61 11.34 0.51 -7.67
C THR A 61 11.71 1.87 -7.08
N LEU A 62 10.85 2.37 -6.21
CA LEU A 62 10.99 3.65 -5.52
C LEU A 62 11.12 3.43 -4.02
N GLY A 63 11.93 4.25 -3.35
CA GLY A 63 12.04 4.32 -1.91
C GLY A 63 11.41 5.60 -1.36
N LEU A 64 10.64 5.46 -0.28
CA LEU A 64 10.08 6.56 0.50
C LEU A 64 10.30 6.25 1.98
N GLY A 65 11.15 7.02 2.66
CA GLY A 65 11.64 6.63 3.99
C GLY A 65 12.33 5.27 3.94
N CYS A 66 11.86 4.33 4.74
CA CYS A 66 12.34 2.94 4.76
C CYS A 66 11.50 2.00 3.88
N GLU A 67 10.41 2.47 3.31
CA GLU A 67 9.45 1.67 2.56
C GLU A 67 9.74 1.68 1.05
N ILE A 68 9.26 0.63 0.39
CA ILE A 68 9.45 0.41 -1.04
C ILE A 68 8.10 0.42 -1.75
N ILE A 69 8.02 1.22 -2.82
CA ILE A 69 6.92 1.21 -3.80
C ILE A 69 7.46 0.61 -5.09
N GLU A 70 6.76 -0.35 -5.64
CA GLU A 70 7.06 -1.00 -6.90
C GLU A 70 5.97 -0.65 -7.92
N LEU A 71 6.36 -0.14 -9.07
CA LEU A 71 5.48 0.20 -10.17
C LEU A 71 5.67 -0.83 -11.28
N LEU A 72 4.61 -1.57 -11.64
CA LEU A 72 4.63 -2.62 -12.65
C LEU A 72 3.80 -2.20 -13.87
N GLN A 73 4.47 -2.04 -15.01
CA GLN A 73 3.85 -1.84 -16.31
C GLN A 73 3.89 -3.14 -17.09
N PHE A 74 2.75 -3.81 -17.22
CA PHE A 74 2.62 -5.07 -17.94
C PHE A 74 2.63 -4.87 -19.46
N ASP A 75 3.20 -5.84 -20.21
CA ASP A 75 3.18 -5.85 -21.69
C ASP A 75 1.75 -5.85 -22.23
N VAL A 76 0.87 -6.61 -21.58
CA VAL A 76 -0.55 -6.64 -21.87
C VAL A 76 -1.26 -5.73 -20.88
N PRO A 77 -1.72 -4.53 -21.30
CA PRO A 77 -2.39 -3.61 -20.40
C PRO A 77 -3.72 -4.19 -19.93
N GLY A 78 -4.06 -3.95 -18.67
CA GLY A 78 -5.37 -4.25 -18.09
C GLY A 78 -6.33 -3.06 -18.22
N VAL A 79 -7.41 -3.10 -17.44
CA VAL A 79 -8.40 -2.01 -17.40
C VAL A 79 -7.93 -0.87 -16.51
N THR A 80 -8.36 0.34 -16.83
CA THR A 80 -8.10 1.55 -16.04
C THR A 80 -8.77 1.47 -14.66
N TYR A 81 -8.30 2.28 -13.71
CA TYR A 81 -8.97 2.41 -12.43
C TYR A 81 -10.40 2.98 -12.66
N PRO A 82 -11.46 2.41 -12.04
CA PRO A 82 -12.82 2.92 -12.20
C PRO A 82 -12.96 4.37 -11.73
N GLU A 83 -13.47 5.24 -12.58
CA GLU A 83 -13.60 6.68 -12.28
C GLU A 83 -14.62 6.98 -11.18
N ASP A 84 -15.66 6.16 -11.05
CA ASP A 84 -16.74 6.28 -10.08
C ASP A 84 -16.46 5.56 -8.76
N SER A 85 -15.23 5.10 -8.55
CA SER A 85 -14.83 4.38 -7.34
C SER A 85 -14.89 5.28 -6.10
N SER A 86 -15.56 4.79 -5.04
CA SER A 86 -15.72 5.42 -3.72
C SER A 86 -14.78 4.82 -2.68
N SER A 87 -14.50 5.56 -1.61
CA SER A 87 -13.73 5.04 -0.45
C SER A 87 -14.39 3.85 0.23
N SER A 88 -15.70 3.68 0.08
CA SER A 88 -16.46 2.55 0.65
C SER A 88 -16.54 1.32 -0.27
N ASP A 89 -16.01 1.39 -1.49
CA ASP A 89 -15.98 0.24 -2.41
C ASP A 89 -15.02 -0.83 -1.91
N LEU A 90 -15.38 -2.11 -2.06
CA LEU A 90 -14.57 -3.23 -1.59
C LEU A 90 -13.22 -3.35 -2.31
N ARG A 91 -13.04 -2.73 -3.47
CA ARG A 91 -11.74 -2.66 -4.14
C ARG A 91 -10.86 -1.50 -3.67
N PHE A 92 -11.41 -0.58 -2.83
CA PHE A 92 -10.66 0.57 -2.38
C PHE A 92 -9.49 0.15 -1.51
N GLN A 93 -8.30 0.56 -1.92
CA GLN A 93 -7.07 0.36 -1.19
C GLN A 93 -6.21 1.59 -1.32
N HIS A 94 -5.78 2.17 -0.19
CA HIS A 94 -4.85 3.30 -0.20
C HIS A 94 -3.56 3.00 0.55
N LEU A 95 -2.54 3.80 0.26
CA LEU A 95 -1.29 3.87 1.02
C LEU A 95 -1.29 5.19 1.80
N ALA A 96 -1.05 5.12 3.11
CA ALA A 96 -0.96 6.29 3.97
C ALA A 96 0.49 6.73 4.13
N ILE A 97 0.80 7.88 3.54
CA ILE A 97 2.12 8.51 3.56
C ILE A 97 2.18 9.45 4.76
N VAL A 98 3.09 9.17 5.70
CA VAL A 98 3.31 10.04 6.86
C VAL A 98 4.09 11.26 6.45
N VAL A 99 3.61 12.42 6.92
CA VAL A 99 4.23 13.70 6.68
C VAL A 99 4.51 14.43 7.99
N ALA A 100 5.62 15.16 8.04
CA ALA A 100 5.98 15.96 9.22
C ALA A 100 5.04 17.17 9.39
N ASP A 101 4.61 17.75 8.28
CA ASP A 101 3.71 18.89 8.20
C ASP A 101 2.73 18.71 7.05
N ILE A 102 1.44 18.58 7.37
CA ILE A 102 0.41 18.29 6.38
C ILE A 102 0.17 19.46 5.41
N GLU A 103 0.31 20.70 5.88
CA GLU A 103 0.10 21.87 5.05
C GLU A 103 1.23 22.01 4.00
N GLN A 104 2.49 21.83 4.40
CA GLN A 104 3.61 21.81 3.49
C GLN A 104 3.54 20.67 2.47
N ALA A 105 3.13 19.48 2.92
CA ALA A 105 2.97 18.33 2.05
C ALA A 105 1.83 18.53 1.03
N PHE A 106 0.71 19.09 1.48
CA PHE A 106 -0.43 19.41 0.62
C PHE A 106 -0.09 20.52 -0.38
N GLU A 107 0.64 21.56 0.05
CA GLU A 107 1.13 22.61 -0.84
C GLU A 107 2.05 22.03 -1.93
N ARG A 108 3.01 21.18 -1.55
CA ARG A 108 3.89 20.50 -2.53
C ARG A 108 3.11 19.62 -3.51
N LEU A 109 2.16 18.83 -3.03
CA LEU A 109 1.29 18.02 -3.89
C LEU A 109 0.52 18.91 -4.87
N SER A 110 0.03 20.07 -4.42
CA SER A 110 -0.74 21.02 -5.22
C SER A 110 0.07 21.64 -6.37
N CYS A 111 1.39 21.63 -6.28
CA CYS A 111 2.29 22.06 -7.36
C CYS A 111 2.51 21.00 -8.44
N VAL A 112 2.04 19.77 -8.24
CA VAL A 112 2.20 18.66 -9.19
C VAL A 112 0.87 18.40 -9.89
N ALA A 113 0.90 18.23 -11.22
CA ALA A 113 -0.32 18.01 -11.99
C ALA A 113 -0.78 16.54 -11.98
N GLY A 114 -2.08 16.33 -12.24
CA GLY A 114 -2.66 15.02 -12.56
C GLY A 114 -3.36 14.32 -11.43
N TRP A 115 -3.10 14.65 -10.17
CA TRP A 115 -3.82 14.07 -9.03
C TRP A 115 -5.26 14.63 -8.93
N LYS A 116 -6.13 13.87 -8.25
CA LYS A 116 -7.53 14.26 -8.00
C LYS A 116 -7.85 14.11 -6.51
N PRO A 117 -8.52 15.08 -5.85
CA PRO A 117 -8.91 14.94 -4.46
C PRO A 117 -9.96 13.82 -4.29
N ILE A 118 -9.90 13.12 -3.17
CA ILE A 118 -10.99 12.34 -2.59
C ILE A 118 -11.59 13.18 -1.47
N SER A 119 -10.74 13.69 -0.56
CA SER A 119 -11.21 14.52 0.55
C SER A 119 -11.80 15.85 0.10
N ILE A 120 -12.92 16.23 0.70
CA ILE A 120 -13.61 17.50 0.42
C ILE A 120 -13.00 18.61 1.27
N GLY A 121 -12.56 19.70 0.62
CA GLY A 121 -12.12 20.92 1.28
C GLY A 121 -10.71 20.84 1.89
N GLY A 122 -9.85 19.95 1.38
CA GLY A 122 -8.45 19.84 1.84
C GLY A 122 -8.26 18.88 3.03
N PRO A 123 -7.14 18.99 3.77
CA PRO A 123 -6.85 18.16 4.93
C PRO A 123 -7.91 18.21 6.01
N GLN A 124 -8.25 17.06 6.61
CA GLN A 124 -9.28 16.93 7.62
C GLN A 124 -8.66 16.48 8.94
N ARG A 125 -8.88 17.27 10.02
CA ARG A 125 -8.48 16.85 11.36
C ARG A 125 -9.56 15.96 11.96
N LEU A 126 -9.18 14.72 12.25
CA LEU A 126 -10.06 13.75 12.89
C LEU A 126 -10.15 13.99 14.42
N PRO A 127 -11.25 13.59 15.06
CA PRO A 127 -11.39 13.71 16.52
C PRO A 127 -10.40 12.81 17.25
N GLN A 128 -10.15 13.08 18.53
CA GLN A 128 -9.23 12.31 19.37
C GLN A 128 -9.62 10.83 19.46
N SER A 129 -10.90 10.49 19.36
CA SER A 129 -11.39 9.11 19.30
C SER A 129 -10.91 8.34 18.07
N SER A 130 -10.46 9.06 17.03
CA SER A 130 -9.86 8.54 15.80
C SER A 130 -8.36 8.90 15.73
N GLY A 131 -7.68 8.99 16.88
CA GLY A 131 -6.25 9.29 16.97
C GLY A 131 -5.87 10.77 16.87
N GLY A 132 -6.82 11.68 16.61
CA GLY A 132 -6.53 13.13 16.48
C GLY A 132 -5.66 13.51 15.29
N VAL A 133 -5.46 12.60 14.37
CA VAL A 133 -4.63 12.76 13.17
C VAL A 133 -5.23 13.80 12.22
N THR A 134 -4.39 14.40 11.38
CA THR A 134 -4.87 15.17 10.23
C THR A 134 -4.51 14.40 8.97
N ALA A 135 -5.49 14.20 8.08
CA ALA A 135 -5.34 13.37 6.91
C ALA A 135 -5.99 13.99 5.67
N PHE A 136 -5.48 13.62 4.49
CA PHE A 136 -5.99 14.04 3.20
C PHE A 136 -5.91 12.90 2.20
N LYS A 137 -7.04 12.44 1.69
CA LYS A 137 -7.12 11.39 0.67
C LYS A 137 -7.24 11.98 -0.72
N PHE A 138 -6.54 11.37 -1.66
CA PHE A 138 -6.52 11.78 -3.07
C PHE A 138 -6.19 10.58 -3.96
N ARG A 139 -6.26 10.77 -5.26
CA ARG A 139 -5.85 9.80 -6.27
C ARG A 139 -4.63 10.32 -7.02
N ASP A 140 -3.70 9.42 -7.32
CA ASP A 140 -2.63 9.71 -8.26
C ASP A 140 -3.18 9.89 -9.70
N PRO A 141 -2.36 10.23 -10.70
CA PRO A 141 -2.83 10.44 -12.08
C PRO A 141 -3.52 9.24 -12.73
N GLU A 142 -3.26 8.03 -12.25
CA GLU A 142 -3.88 6.78 -12.77
C GLU A 142 -5.06 6.30 -11.93
N GLY A 143 -5.35 6.97 -10.82
CA GLY A 143 -6.51 6.70 -9.97
C GLY A 143 -6.23 5.92 -8.69
N HIS A 144 -4.97 5.56 -8.39
CA HIS A 144 -4.63 4.88 -7.15
C HIS A 144 -4.91 5.79 -5.95
N PRO A 145 -5.69 5.32 -4.94
CA PRO A 145 -5.92 6.10 -3.75
C PRO A 145 -4.66 6.18 -2.89
N LEU A 146 -4.39 7.37 -2.40
CA LEU A 146 -3.30 7.70 -1.50
C LEU A 146 -3.82 8.59 -0.36
N GLU A 147 -3.12 8.60 0.75
CA GLU A 147 -3.43 9.45 1.90
C GLU A 147 -2.16 10.15 2.38
N LEU A 148 -2.23 11.46 2.63
CA LEU A 148 -1.26 12.15 3.48
C LEU A 148 -1.76 12.09 4.91
N LEU A 149 -0.88 11.79 5.86
CA LEU A 149 -1.22 11.58 7.25
C LEU A 149 -0.20 12.26 8.16
N THR A 150 -0.64 13.08 9.11
CA THR A 150 0.21 13.59 10.19
C THR A 150 -0.39 13.28 11.55
N PHE A 151 0.47 12.90 12.51
CA PHE A 151 0.10 12.60 13.88
C PHE A 151 0.24 13.84 14.76
N PRO A 152 -0.68 14.08 15.72
CA PRO A 152 -0.67 15.30 16.55
C PRO A 152 0.62 15.50 17.36
N ASP A 153 1.25 14.39 17.79
CA ASP A 153 2.47 14.38 18.62
C ASP A 153 3.68 13.78 17.87
N GLY A 154 3.68 13.88 16.53
CA GLY A 154 4.74 13.30 15.67
C GLY A 154 4.63 11.80 15.47
N GLY A 155 3.70 11.12 16.13
CA GLY A 155 3.46 9.67 15.99
C GLY A 155 4.50 8.81 16.70
N ASP A 156 4.78 7.66 16.13
CA ASP A 156 5.73 6.72 16.71
C ASP A 156 7.20 7.11 16.45
N ARG A 157 8.10 6.36 17.05
CA ARG A 157 9.54 6.59 17.01
C ARG A 157 10.11 6.59 15.58
N ARG A 158 9.54 5.82 14.66
CA ARG A 158 9.98 5.78 13.26
C ARG A 158 9.93 7.16 12.60
N TRP A 159 8.95 7.97 12.96
CA TRP A 159 8.71 9.29 12.39
C TRP A 159 9.48 10.39 13.11
N THR A 160 9.57 10.31 14.44
CA THR A 160 10.24 11.33 15.27
C THR A 160 11.76 11.26 15.18
N GLU A 161 12.34 10.14 14.75
CA GLU A 161 13.79 9.95 14.55
C GLU A 161 14.25 10.22 13.11
N MET A 162 13.33 10.60 12.21
CA MET A 162 13.70 10.96 10.83
C MET A 162 14.53 12.26 10.80
N PRO A 163 15.41 12.44 9.78
CA PRO A 163 16.21 13.64 9.66
C PRO A 163 15.36 14.91 9.63
N ALA A 164 15.83 15.96 10.31
CA ALA A 164 15.14 17.24 10.34
C ALA A 164 15.07 17.85 8.92
N GLY A 165 13.89 18.35 8.55
CA GLY A 165 13.63 18.98 7.26
C GLY A 165 13.01 18.04 6.20
N GLU A 166 12.89 16.74 6.48
CA GLU A 166 12.13 15.85 5.63
C GLU A 166 10.62 16.10 5.81
N ILE A 167 9.92 16.32 4.69
CA ILE A 167 8.46 16.52 4.70
C ILE A 167 7.75 15.17 4.68
N PHE A 168 8.19 14.24 3.83
CA PHE A 168 7.60 12.91 3.65
C PHE A 168 8.47 11.87 4.35
N LEU A 169 7.93 11.23 5.37
CA LEU A 169 8.71 10.41 6.29
C LEU A 169 8.70 8.92 5.92
N GLY A 170 7.66 8.44 5.24
CA GLY A 170 7.51 7.04 4.85
C GLY A 170 6.04 6.63 4.75
N ILE A 171 5.77 5.32 4.77
CA ILE A 171 4.41 4.76 4.69
C ILE A 171 4.07 4.10 6.01
N ASP A 172 2.97 4.55 6.65
CA ASP A 172 2.50 3.98 7.91
C ASP A 172 1.70 2.69 7.69
N HIS A 173 0.79 2.73 6.75
CA HIS A 173 -0.09 1.59 6.48
C HIS A 173 -0.59 1.52 5.04
N SER A 174 -1.14 0.36 4.69
CA SER A 174 -2.12 0.25 3.62
C SER A 174 -3.48 0.00 4.25
N ALA A 175 -4.51 0.73 3.82
CA ALA A 175 -5.87 0.47 4.27
C ALA A 175 -6.70 -0.10 3.13
N ILE A 176 -7.50 -1.12 3.44
CA ILE A 176 -8.38 -1.82 2.51
C ILE A 176 -9.82 -1.78 3.01
N SER A 177 -10.77 -1.52 2.11
CA SER A 177 -12.18 -1.60 2.43
C SER A 177 -12.65 -3.05 2.44
N VAL A 178 -13.32 -3.47 3.52
CA VAL A 178 -13.76 -4.85 3.71
C VAL A 178 -15.26 -4.93 4.00
N SER A 179 -15.88 -6.03 3.55
CA SER A 179 -17.32 -6.26 3.79
C SER A 179 -17.63 -6.75 5.20
N ASP A 180 -16.69 -7.46 5.83
CA ASP A 180 -16.80 -8.04 7.17
C ASP A 180 -15.44 -8.06 7.86
N SER A 181 -15.24 -7.17 8.85
CA SER A 181 -14.00 -7.09 9.61
C SER A 181 -13.64 -8.40 10.33
N ALA A 182 -14.61 -9.16 10.84
CA ALA A 182 -14.32 -10.39 11.59
C ALA A 182 -13.81 -11.49 10.65
N ARG A 183 -14.38 -11.59 9.45
CA ARG A 183 -13.94 -12.51 8.39
C ARG A 183 -12.52 -12.17 7.95
N SER A 184 -12.24 -10.91 7.68
CA SER A 184 -10.93 -10.44 7.24
C SER A 184 -9.88 -10.58 8.35
N VAL A 185 -10.19 -10.22 9.60
CA VAL A 185 -9.31 -10.46 10.76
C VAL A 185 -8.94 -11.93 10.86
N THR A 186 -9.93 -12.84 10.75
CA THR A 186 -9.67 -14.29 10.81
C THR A 186 -8.74 -14.76 9.70
N PHE A 187 -8.86 -14.20 8.49
CA PHE A 187 -7.97 -14.50 7.37
C PHE A 187 -6.53 -14.04 7.65
N TYR A 188 -6.33 -12.78 8.01
CA TYR A 188 -5.00 -12.22 8.25
C TYR A 188 -4.32 -12.80 9.51
N GLN A 189 -5.08 -13.17 10.54
CA GLN A 189 -4.54 -13.86 11.71
C GLN A 189 -3.95 -15.24 11.37
N LYS A 190 -4.53 -15.96 10.41
CA LYS A 190 -3.96 -17.24 9.91
C LYS A 190 -2.61 -17.02 9.21
N LEU A 191 -2.37 -15.84 8.69
CA LEU A 191 -1.08 -15.43 8.11
C LEU A 191 -0.08 -14.91 9.16
N GLY A 192 -0.52 -14.70 10.40
CA GLY A 192 0.35 -14.27 11.51
C GLY A 192 0.22 -12.82 11.92
N LEU A 193 -0.64 -12.02 11.28
CA LEU A 193 -0.93 -10.67 11.76
C LEU A 193 -1.74 -10.73 13.07
N VAL A 194 -1.58 -9.71 13.89
CA VAL A 194 -2.34 -9.54 15.12
C VAL A 194 -3.08 -8.20 15.11
N VAL A 195 -4.25 -8.15 15.73
CA VAL A 195 -4.97 -6.90 15.92
C VAL A 195 -4.17 -6.03 16.89
N SER A 196 -3.72 -4.87 16.42
CA SER A 196 -2.96 -3.89 17.21
C SER A 196 -3.83 -2.76 17.75
N ALA A 197 -4.85 -2.32 16.99
CA ALA A 197 -5.76 -1.25 17.40
C ALA A 197 -7.15 -1.42 16.77
N ARG A 198 -8.13 -0.72 17.36
CA ARG A 198 -9.48 -0.57 16.81
C ARG A 198 -9.99 0.83 17.09
N SER A 199 -10.66 1.43 16.11
CA SER A 199 -11.41 2.67 16.28
C SER A 199 -12.74 2.60 15.55
N PHE A 200 -13.64 3.51 15.91
CA PHE A 200 -14.88 3.73 15.20
C PHE A 200 -14.92 5.20 14.80
N ASN A 201 -14.79 5.43 13.51
CA ASN A 201 -14.66 6.75 12.92
C ASN A 201 -16.00 7.19 12.31
N PHE A 202 -16.45 8.40 12.61
CA PHE A 202 -17.71 8.96 12.11
C PHE A 202 -17.74 10.48 12.24
N GLY A 203 -18.77 11.08 11.68
CA GLY A 203 -19.05 12.52 11.76
C GLY A 203 -18.45 13.29 10.59
N ALA A 204 -18.66 14.62 10.60
CA ALA A 204 -18.41 15.47 9.44
C ALA A 204 -16.96 15.47 8.93
N ALA A 205 -15.97 15.28 9.81
CA ALA A 205 -14.58 15.18 9.39
C ALA A 205 -14.31 13.88 8.62
N GLN A 206 -14.85 12.75 9.10
CA GLN A 206 -14.73 11.46 8.40
C GLN A 206 -15.49 11.45 7.07
N GLU A 207 -16.70 12.05 7.05
CA GLU A 207 -17.46 12.19 5.80
C GLU A 207 -16.68 12.96 4.73
N ARG A 208 -16.05 14.09 5.13
CA ARG A 208 -15.24 14.88 4.21
C ARG A 208 -13.93 14.21 3.83
N LEU A 209 -13.31 13.44 4.75
CA LEU A 209 -12.07 12.71 4.47
C LEU A 209 -12.30 11.64 3.40
N ASP A 210 -13.43 10.92 3.48
CA ASP A 210 -13.72 9.78 2.61
C ASP A 210 -14.57 10.12 1.38
N ASP A 211 -15.16 11.32 1.32
CA ASP A 211 -16.21 11.70 0.38
C ASP A 211 -17.39 10.71 0.42
N VAL A 212 -17.82 10.34 1.62
CA VAL A 212 -18.91 9.41 1.88
C VAL A 212 -19.89 10.02 2.87
N ALA A 213 -21.08 10.40 2.42
CA ALA A 213 -22.11 10.98 3.27
C ALA A 213 -22.53 10.03 4.40
N GLY A 214 -22.53 10.52 5.63
CA GLY A 214 -22.86 9.74 6.82
C GLY A 214 -21.87 8.62 7.12
N ALA A 215 -20.60 8.73 6.69
CA ALA A 215 -19.60 7.71 6.90
C ALA A 215 -19.52 7.27 8.36
N GLN A 216 -19.61 5.94 8.58
CA GLN A 216 -19.40 5.25 9.85
C GLN A 216 -18.50 4.06 9.57
N VAL A 217 -17.25 4.14 10.02
CA VAL A 217 -16.21 3.19 9.64
C VAL A 217 -15.63 2.49 10.87
N ASP A 218 -15.77 1.18 10.94
CA ASP A 218 -14.97 0.38 11.87
C ASP A 218 -13.57 0.22 11.27
N VAL A 219 -12.56 0.75 11.93
CA VAL A 219 -11.16 0.60 11.56
C VAL A 219 -10.52 -0.43 12.47
N THR A 220 -9.87 -1.44 11.86
CA THR A 220 -9.12 -2.44 12.60
C THR A 220 -7.70 -2.51 12.05
N ALA A 221 -6.73 -2.08 12.84
CA ALA A 221 -5.32 -2.18 12.50
C ALA A 221 -4.78 -3.58 12.82
N LEU A 222 -4.04 -4.14 11.85
CA LEU A 222 -3.40 -5.44 11.92
C LEU A 222 -1.91 -5.28 11.71
N ALA A 223 -1.09 -5.68 12.67
CA ALA A 223 0.36 -5.54 12.62
C ALA A 223 1.07 -6.91 12.69
N LEU A 224 2.29 -6.93 12.19
CA LEU A 224 3.26 -7.99 12.43
C LEU A 224 4.10 -7.66 13.68
N SER A 225 4.92 -8.60 14.13
CA SER A 225 5.79 -8.42 15.30
C SER A 225 7.06 -7.58 15.01
N CYS A 226 7.17 -7.00 13.81
CA CYS A 226 8.30 -6.19 13.38
C CYS A 226 7.84 -4.78 12.99
N ASP A 227 8.76 -3.81 13.04
CA ASP A 227 8.53 -2.41 12.65
C ASP A 227 8.39 -2.29 11.12
N THR A 228 7.26 -2.71 10.59
CA THR A 228 6.88 -2.56 9.19
C THR A 228 5.54 -1.86 9.10
N PRO A 229 5.19 -1.27 7.94
CA PRO A 229 3.86 -0.75 7.74
C PRO A 229 2.79 -1.78 8.12
N HIS A 230 1.73 -1.32 8.74
CA HIS A 230 0.62 -2.19 9.14
C HIS A 230 -0.50 -2.21 8.08
N LEU A 231 -1.49 -3.06 8.28
CA LEU A 231 -2.68 -3.14 7.44
C LEU A 231 -3.89 -2.64 8.23
N GLU A 232 -4.68 -1.73 7.66
CA GLU A 232 -5.96 -1.32 8.20
C GLU A 232 -7.13 -1.91 7.42
N LEU A 233 -8.11 -2.44 8.13
CA LEU A 233 -9.38 -2.89 7.58
C LEU A 233 -10.44 -1.82 7.83
N LEU A 234 -11.03 -1.29 6.76
CA LEU A 234 -12.08 -0.27 6.80
C LEU A 234 -13.43 -0.93 6.51
N CYS A 235 -14.28 -1.08 7.53
CA CYS A 235 -15.62 -1.63 7.35
C CYS A 235 -16.67 -0.53 7.52
N TYR A 236 -17.24 -0.07 6.41
CA TYR A 236 -18.30 0.95 6.40
C TYR A 236 -19.65 0.34 6.81
N ARG A 237 -20.28 0.83 7.90
CA ARG A 237 -21.49 0.22 8.48
C ARG A 237 -22.77 0.54 7.71
N ASN A 238 -22.92 1.77 7.22
CA ASN A 238 -24.20 2.32 6.74
C ASN A 238 -24.22 2.71 5.26
N VAL A 239 -23.34 2.13 4.48
CA VAL A 239 -23.41 2.23 3.02
C VAL A 239 -24.49 1.27 2.54
N ARG A 240 -25.75 1.78 2.48
CA ARG A 240 -26.98 0.97 2.26
C ARG A 240 -27.09 0.34 0.88
N ASP A 241 -26.30 0.76 -0.08
CA ASP A 241 -26.38 0.23 -1.45
C ASP A 241 -25.04 -0.35 -1.91
N ARG A 242 -24.50 -1.28 -1.08
CA ARG A 242 -23.42 -2.19 -1.54
C ARG A 242 -24.00 -3.19 -2.57
N ARG A 243 -24.85 -2.75 -3.47
CA ARG A 243 -25.00 -3.38 -4.77
C ARG A 243 -23.76 -3.03 -5.59
N MET A 244 -22.62 -3.52 -5.09
CA MET A 244 -21.53 -3.73 -6.00
C MET A 244 -22.12 -4.63 -7.10
N PRO A 245 -22.17 -4.19 -8.36
CA PRO A 245 -22.19 -5.19 -9.40
C PRO A 245 -21.09 -6.16 -9.01
N VAL A 246 -21.35 -7.46 -9.08
CA VAL A 246 -20.33 -8.48 -8.87
C VAL A 246 -19.25 -8.18 -9.92
N GLN A 247 -18.36 -7.25 -9.56
CA GLN A 247 -17.27 -6.90 -10.45
C GLN A 247 -16.25 -8.02 -10.27
N PRO A 248 -15.77 -8.60 -11.36
CA PRO A 248 -14.74 -9.61 -11.25
C PRO A 248 -13.55 -9.01 -10.48
N ALA A 249 -12.91 -9.84 -9.68
CA ALA A 249 -11.67 -9.47 -9.00
C ALA A 249 -10.68 -8.86 -10.00
N ALA A 250 -10.01 -7.77 -9.61
CA ALA A 250 -9.03 -7.12 -10.48
C ALA A 250 -7.95 -8.12 -10.91
N ARG A 251 -7.66 -8.20 -12.20
CA ARG A 251 -6.54 -9.01 -12.72
C ARG A 251 -5.22 -8.37 -12.33
N SER A 252 -4.13 -9.14 -12.39
CA SER A 252 -2.80 -8.61 -12.01
C SER A 252 -2.37 -7.40 -12.84
N ASN A 253 -2.80 -7.29 -14.08
CA ASN A 253 -2.49 -6.18 -14.99
C ASN A 253 -3.52 -5.04 -14.98
N ASP A 254 -4.62 -5.12 -14.20
CA ASP A 254 -5.55 -4.01 -14.03
C ASP A 254 -4.96 -2.94 -13.12
N ILE A 255 -5.19 -1.66 -13.43
CA ILE A 255 -4.64 -0.54 -12.65
C ILE A 255 -5.11 -0.57 -11.19
N ALA A 256 -6.33 -1.04 -10.93
CA ALA A 256 -6.83 -1.17 -9.56
C ALA A 256 -6.16 -2.31 -8.75
N CYS A 257 -5.25 -3.08 -9.34
CA CYS A 257 -4.54 -4.15 -8.62
C CYS A 257 -3.32 -3.60 -7.90
N THR A 258 -3.48 -3.28 -6.62
CA THR A 258 -2.39 -3.02 -5.68
C THR A 258 -2.10 -4.28 -4.87
N ARG A 259 -0.82 -4.67 -4.77
CA ARG A 259 -0.38 -5.87 -4.04
C ARG A 259 0.38 -5.49 -2.79
N LEU A 260 0.01 -6.10 -1.67
CA LEU A 260 0.84 -6.11 -0.47
C LEU A 260 1.83 -7.27 -0.59
N VAL A 261 3.12 -6.95 -0.67
CA VAL A 261 4.16 -7.96 -0.85
C VAL A 261 4.76 -8.32 0.50
N TYR A 262 4.49 -9.55 0.93
CA TYR A 262 4.95 -10.08 2.22
C TYR A 262 6.06 -11.10 2.04
N GLU A 263 7.09 -10.99 2.86
CA GLU A 263 8.14 -12.00 2.97
C GLU A 263 7.66 -13.17 3.84
N VAL A 264 7.96 -14.39 3.39
CA VAL A 264 7.71 -15.62 4.15
C VAL A 264 9.04 -16.30 4.52
N PRO A 265 9.09 -17.07 5.64
CA PRO A 265 10.27 -17.80 6.05
C PRO A 265 10.76 -18.77 4.97
N ALA A 266 12.08 -18.87 4.79
CA ALA A 266 12.70 -19.77 3.81
C ALA A 266 12.32 -21.26 4.01
N THR A 267 11.97 -21.65 5.25
CA THR A 267 11.54 -23.02 5.58
C THR A 267 10.15 -23.37 5.02
N GLN A 268 9.41 -22.39 4.52
CA GLN A 268 8.08 -22.58 3.91
C GLN A 268 8.12 -22.46 2.38
N ALA A 269 9.31 -22.32 1.80
CA ALA A 269 9.57 -22.01 0.40
C ALA A 269 9.49 -23.22 -0.53
N ALA A 270 8.50 -24.11 -0.36
CA ALA A 270 8.25 -25.15 -1.38
C ALA A 270 7.81 -24.55 -2.73
N ASP A 271 7.13 -23.38 -2.70
CA ASP A 271 6.83 -22.54 -3.86
C ASP A 271 7.35 -21.13 -3.56
N SER A 272 8.35 -20.67 -4.29
CA SER A 272 9.11 -19.46 -4.01
C SER A 272 8.27 -18.17 -4.01
N HIS A 273 7.12 -18.15 -4.71
CA HIS A 273 6.20 -17.02 -4.81
C HIS A 273 4.76 -17.50 -4.91
N ARG A 274 3.85 -16.77 -4.29
CA ARG A 274 2.43 -17.07 -4.35
C ARG A 274 1.60 -15.81 -4.34
N LEU A 275 0.72 -15.67 -5.33
CA LEU A 275 -0.34 -14.69 -5.32
C LEU A 275 -1.55 -15.23 -4.53
N MET A 276 -2.08 -14.44 -3.63
CA MET A 276 -3.27 -14.76 -2.82
C MET A 276 -4.27 -13.61 -2.87
N ARG A 277 -5.52 -13.94 -2.59
CA ARG A 277 -6.56 -12.95 -2.38
C ARG A 277 -7.16 -13.10 -0.99
N ASP A 278 -7.46 -11.96 -0.38
CA ASP A 278 -8.23 -11.93 0.86
C ASP A 278 -9.73 -12.19 0.59
N PRO A 279 -10.57 -12.23 1.61
CA PRO A 279 -12.01 -12.49 1.43
C PRO A 279 -12.78 -11.47 0.57
N ASP A 280 -12.24 -10.27 0.36
CA ASP A 280 -12.82 -9.20 -0.44
C ASP A 280 -12.01 -8.89 -1.71
N ASP A 281 -11.16 -9.88 -2.15
CA ASP A 281 -10.36 -9.87 -3.37
C ASP A 281 -9.15 -8.91 -3.39
N HIS A 282 -8.73 -8.35 -2.25
CA HIS A 282 -7.46 -7.65 -2.17
C HIS A 282 -6.28 -8.59 -2.36
N THR A 283 -5.26 -8.13 -3.07
CA THR A 283 -4.18 -9.00 -3.54
C THR A 283 -2.97 -8.95 -2.62
N LEU A 284 -2.51 -10.13 -2.19
CA LEU A 284 -1.27 -10.33 -1.47
C LEU A 284 -0.29 -11.12 -2.35
N LEU A 285 0.97 -10.70 -2.39
CA LEU A 285 2.03 -11.45 -3.00
C LEU A 285 3.00 -11.95 -1.91
N LEU A 286 3.09 -13.25 -1.75
CA LEU A 286 4.02 -13.87 -0.82
C LEU A 286 5.32 -14.16 -1.56
N VAL A 287 6.46 -13.70 -1.01
CA VAL A 287 7.78 -13.90 -1.58
C VAL A 287 8.70 -14.59 -0.58
N SER A 288 9.50 -15.54 -1.04
CA SER A 288 10.49 -16.18 -0.19
C SER A 288 11.75 -15.35 -0.09
N ARG A 289 12.32 -15.26 1.12
CA ARG A 289 13.61 -14.62 1.38
C ARG A 289 14.76 -15.21 0.54
N ALA A 290 14.68 -16.48 0.15
CA ALA A 290 15.71 -17.17 -0.60
C ALA A 290 15.61 -16.98 -2.12
N SER A 291 14.54 -16.33 -2.62
CA SER A 291 14.31 -16.23 -4.06
C SER A 291 15.03 -15.05 -4.69
N THR A 292 15.82 -15.35 -5.72
CA THR A 292 16.53 -14.35 -6.55
C THR A 292 15.66 -13.82 -7.71
N VAL A 293 14.51 -14.41 -8.00
CA VAL A 293 13.65 -14.05 -9.16
C VAL A 293 13.06 -12.64 -9.02
N TRP A 294 12.91 -12.15 -7.78
CA TRP A 294 12.46 -10.80 -7.45
C TRP A 294 13.56 -9.95 -6.80
N GLY A 295 14.77 -10.50 -6.67
CA GLY A 295 15.97 -9.82 -6.20
C GLY A 295 16.75 -9.26 -7.39
N SER A 296 17.30 -8.07 -7.21
CA SER A 296 18.21 -7.31 -8.08
C SER A 296 18.85 -8.12 -9.23
N ALA A 297 18.80 -7.57 -10.43
CA ALA A 297 19.77 -7.90 -11.46
C ALA A 297 21.17 -7.74 -10.83
N SER A 298 21.86 -8.86 -10.55
CA SER A 298 23.28 -8.85 -10.28
C SER A 298 24.00 -8.44 -11.56
N GLY A 299 24.37 -7.17 -11.67
CA GLY A 299 25.47 -6.80 -12.53
C GLY A 299 26.69 -7.60 -12.06
N ASP A 300 27.27 -8.38 -12.94
CA ASP A 300 28.59 -8.96 -12.75
C ASP A 300 29.57 -7.88 -12.31
N GLY A 301 30.17 -8.03 -11.16
CA GLY A 301 31.28 -7.21 -10.73
C GLY A 301 31.38 -7.04 -9.21
N ASP A 302 32.24 -7.86 -8.63
CA ASP A 302 32.88 -7.68 -7.33
C ASP A 302 32.27 -8.36 -6.11
N GLN A 303 32.75 -9.60 -5.89
CA GLN A 303 32.71 -10.28 -4.59
C GLN A 303 33.64 -9.56 -3.60
N ASN A 304 33.27 -8.43 -3.03
CA ASN A 304 33.80 -7.96 -1.76
C ASN A 304 33.19 -6.60 -1.31
N SER A 305 31.97 -6.60 -0.84
CA SER A 305 31.52 -5.51 0.02
C SER A 305 30.40 -5.99 0.95
N ARG A 306 30.81 -6.33 2.18
CA ARG A 306 29.88 -6.39 3.32
C ARG A 306 29.19 -5.03 3.46
N PRO A 307 27.92 -4.96 3.84
CA PRO A 307 27.28 -3.69 4.11
C PRO A 307 28.03 -3.01 5.26
N LYS A 308 28.59 -1.85 4.99
CA LYS A 308 29.20 -0.98 6.01
C LYS A 308 28.06 -0.42 6.86
N THR A 309 28.05 -0.80 8.13
CA THR A 309 27.32 -0.11 9.17
C THR A 309 27.78 1.35 9.18
N ILE A 310 26.89 2.28 8.86
CA ILE A 310 27.18 3.71 9.00
C ILE A 310 26.99 4.02 10.50
N ASN A 311 28.08 4.11 11.22
CA ASN A 311 28.11 4.78 12.52
C ASN A 311 28.09 6.28 12.25
N ILE A 312 27.03 6.95 12.65
CA ILE A 312 26.99 8.42 12.78
C ILE A 312 27.38 8.72 14.23
N GLN A 313 28.51 9.39 14.38
CA GLN A 313 28.86 10.13 15.61
C GLN A 313 28.09 11.45 15.61
#